data_0127286f4271cae7e241f7c4338e87b0
#
_entry.id   0127286f4271cae7e241f7c4338e87b0
#
_cell.length_a   1.000
_cell.length_b   1.000
_cell.length_c   1.000
_cell.angle_alpha   90.00
_cell.angle_beta   90.00
_cell.angle_gamma   90.00
#
_symmetry.space_group_name_H-M   'P 1'
#
loop_
_entity.id
_entity.type
_entity.pdbx_description
1 polymer ?
#
loop_
_entity_poly.entity_id
_entity_poly.type
_entity_poly.pdbx_seq_one_letter_code
_entity_poly.pdbx_strand_id
1 'polypeptide(L)'
;MCEEHLPYINSRLEHYLGILGLDIKIKIENDLRITSNMWGYEYQSGGERKRTDLAFMLASYDFYEVMYGRQCNLMVLDEVDGRMDEDGIEGLISIIRNDLSSRIDNILIISHRNQMFDVFDRELKVKRINRFSILSGN
;
A
#
# COMPACT_ATOMS: atom_id res chain seq x y z
N MET A 1 -16.48 19.71 7.37
CA MET A 1 -15.35 18.95 7.94
C MET A 1 -14.72 17.96 6.94
N CYS A 2 -15.48 17.15 6.21
CA CYS A 2 -14.87 16.31 5.15
C CYS A 2 -14.39 17.09 3.93
N GLU A 3 -15.10 18.12 3.50
CA GLU A 3 -14.80 18.87 2.28
C GLU A 3 -13.44 19.57 2.27
N GLU A 4 -12.97 20.03 3.43
CA GLU A 4 -11.68 20.72 3.56
C GLU A 4 -10.48 19.78 3.36
N HIS A 5 -10.66 18.49 3.58
CA HIS A 5 -9.59 17.49 3.54
C HIS A 5 -9.57 16.63 2.27
N LEU A 6 -10.63 16.67 1.49
CA LEU A 6 -10.73 15.92 0.24
C LEU A 6 -9.62 16.25 -0.77
N PRO A 7 -9.20 17.52 -0.94
CA PRO A 7 -8.09 17.85 -1.82
C PRO A 7 -6.79 17.15 -1.40
N TYR A 8 -6.53 17.05 -0.10
CA TYR A 8 -5.34 16.36 0.42
C TYR A 8 -5.39 14.86 0.12
N ILE A 9 -6.50 14.19 0.47
CA ILE A 9 -6.67 12.74 0.22
C ILE A 9 -6.54 12.45 -1.28
N ASN A 10 -7.18 13.24 -2.13
CA ASN A 10 -7.13 13.07 -3.58
C ASN A 10 -5.71 13.26 -4.12
N SER A 11 -4.95 14.23 -3.60
CA SER A 11 -3.55 14.43 -3.97
C SER A 11 -2.68 13.24 -3.56
N ARG A 12 -2.88 12.69 -2.36
CA ARG A 12 -2.13 11.51 -1.90
C ARG A 12 -2.50 10.25 -2.68
N LEU A 13 -3.78 10.10 -3.02
CA LEU A 13 -4.25 9.00 -3.84
C LEU A 13 -3.63 9.04 -5.25
N GLU A 14 -3.64 10.21 -5.91
CA GLU A 14 -2.99 10.40 -7.22
C GLU A 14 -1.48 10.12 -7.15
N HIS A 15 -0.80 10.54 -6.10
CA HIS A 15 0.60 10.27 -5.86
C HIS A 15 0.90 8.77 -5.79
N TYR A 16 0.16 8.02 -4.97
CA TYR A 16 0.39 6.58 -4.83
C TYR A 16 -0.01 5.79 -6.08
N LEU A 17 -1.09 6.16 -6.76
CA LEU A 17 -1.48 5.54 -8.04
C LEU A 17 -0.36 5.70 -9.07
N GLY A 18 0.24 6.89 -9.16
CA GLY A 18 1.35 7.15 -10.07
C GLY A 18 2.59 6.29 -9.77
N ILE A 19 3.00 6.18 -8.49
CA ILE A 19 4.15 5.34 -8.11
C ILE A 19 3.87 3.86 -8.38
N LEU A 20 2.63 3.42 -8.17
CA LEU A 20 2.21 2.03 -8.44
C LEU A 20 1.99 1.75 -9.94
N GLY A 21 2.34 2.67 -10.83
CA GLY A 21 2.27 2.49 -12.28
C GLY A 21 0.84 2.45 -12.82
N LEU A 22 -0.11 3.13 -12.16
CA LEU A 22 -1.48 3.23 -12.63
C LEU A 22 -1.73 4.62 -13.24
N ASP A 23 -1.94 4.67 -14.55
CA ASP A 23 -2.35 5.88 -15.26
C ASP A 23 -3.89 6.08 -15.19
N ILE A 24 -4.41 6.00 -13.98
CA ILE A 24 -5.83 6.18 -13.67
C ILE A 24 -5.97 7.37 -12.72
N LYS A 25 -6.82 8.31 -13.06
CA LYS A 25 -7.19 9.40 -12.16
C LYS A 25 -8.46 9.00 -11.40
N ILE A 26 -8.31 8.73 -10.14
CA ILE A 26 -9.41 8.44 -9.22
C ILE A 26 -9.57 9.62 -8.29
N LYS A 27 -10.81 10.04 -8.05
CA LYS A 27 -11.13 11.17 -7.19
C LYS A 27 -12.31 10.85 -6.28
N ILE A 28 -12.19 11.25 -5.03
CA ILE A 28 -13.28 11.23 -4.06
C ILE A 28 -13.97 12.59 -4.14
N GLU A 29 -15.25 12.61 -4.47
CA GLU A 29 -16.07 13.81 -4.56
C GLU A 29 -16.64 14.22 -3.19
N ASN A 30 -17.23 15.43 -3.09
CA ASN A 30 -17.76 15.96 -1.84
C ASN A 30 -18.87 15.11 -1.22
N ASP A 31 -19.60 14.36 -2.02
CA ASP A 31 -20.64 13.41 -1.58
C ASP A 31 -20.08 12.00 -1.31
N LEU A 32 -18.75 11.87 -1.22
CA LEU A 32 -18.00 10.64 -1.03
C LEU A 32 -18.12 9.61 -2.17
N ARG A 33 -18.70 10.00 -3.31
CA ARG A 33 -18.63 9.15 -4.50
C ARG A 33 -17.21 9.11 -5.05
N ILE A 34 -16.81 7.94 -5.52
CA ILE A 34 -15.54 7.74 -6.21
C ILE A 34 -15.79 7.86 -7.71
N THR A 35 -15.10 8.79 -8.35
CA THR A 35 -15.11 8.99 -9.80
C THR A 35 -13.77 8.62 -10.41
N SER A 36 -13.78 8.19 -11.66
CA SER A 36 -12.57 7.84 -12.42
C SER A 36 -12.67 8.40 -13.82
N ASN A 37 -11.53 8.81 -14.39
CA ASN A 37 -11.43 9.25 -15.77
C ASN A 37 -11.42 8.10 -16.80
N MET A 38 -11.32 6.87 -16.34
CA MET A 38 -11.30 5.65 -17.15
C MET A 38 -12.42 4.70 -16.71
N TRP A 39 -12.24 3.43 -17.01
CA TRP A 39 -13.17 2.36 -16.61
C TRP A 39 -13.29 2.32 -15.07
N GLY A 40 -14.51 2.03 -14.60
CA GLY A 40 -14.76 1.87 -13.16
C GLY A 40 -13.91 0.75 -12.54
N TYR A 41 -13.82 0.75 -11.22
CA TYR A 41 -13.07 -0.24 -10.44
C TYR A 41 -13.40 -1.71 -10.83
N GLU A 42 -14.66 -1.96 -11.22
CA GLU A 42 -15.17 -3.27 -11.64
C GLU A 42 -14.53 -3.80 -12.92
N TYR A 43 -13.98 -2.92 -13.77
CA TYR A 43 -13.32 -3.30 -15.02
C TYR A 43 -11.81 -3.46 -14.89
N GLN A 44 -11.23 -3.11 -13.76
CA GLN A 44 -9.81 -3.28 -13.49
C GLN A 44 -9.44 -4.76 -13.40
N SER A 45 -8.25 -5.10 -13.85
CA SER A 45 -7.64 -6.41 -13.63
C SER A 45 -7.40 -6.65 -12.13
N GLY A 46 -7.15 -7.89 -11.75
CA GLY A 46 -6.88 -8.23 -10.36
C GLY A 46 -5.64 -7.51 -9.78
N GLY A 47 -4.61 -7.28 -10.61
CA GLY A 47 -3.41 -6.55 -10.23
C GLY A 47 -3.67 -5.05 -10.09
N GLU A 48 -4.41 -4.45 -11.02
CA GLU A 48 -4.79 -3.04 -10.95
C GLU A 48 -5.66 -2.75 -9.72
N ARG A 49 -6.63 -3.62 -9.41
CA ARG A 49 -7.45 -3.49 -8.19
C ARG A 49 -6.59 -3.49 -6.93
N LYS A 50 -5.65 -4.43 -6.82
CA LYS A 50 -4.74 -4.49 -5.67
C LYS A 50 -3.92 -3.22 -5.51
N ARG A 51 -3.39 -2.67 -6.61
CA ARG A 51 -2.66 -1.40 -6.60
C ARG A 51 -3.56 -0.23 -6.22
N THR A 52 -4.79 -0.20 -6.73
CA THR A 52 -5.79 0.81 -6.38
C THR A 52 -6.15 0.73 -4.90
N ASP A 53 -6.44 -0.47 -4.36
CA ASP A 53 -6.75 -0.68 -2.95
C ASP A 53 -5.60 -0.23 -2.04
N LEU A 54 -4.36 -0.56 -2.41
CA LEU A 54 -3.16 -0.14 -1.69
C LEU A 54 -3.01 1.38 -1.69
N ALA A 55 -3.22 2.04 -2.84
CA ALA A 55 -3.16 3.50 -2.94
C ALA A 55 -4.21 4.17 -2.03
N PHE A 56 -5.43 3.65 -2.00
CA PHE A 56 -6.47 4.13 -1.08
C PHE A 56 -6.11 3.94 0.39
N MET A 57 -5.57 2.78 0.74
CA MET A 57 -5.13 2.49 2.11
C MET A 57 -4.04 3.48 2.56
N LEU A 58 -3.03 3.71 1.73
CA LEU A 58 -1.93 4.62 2.03
C LEU A 58 -2.38 6.09 2.09
N ALA A 59 -3.22 6.53 1.16
CA ALA A 59 -3.78 7.88 1.19
C ALA A 59 -4.65 8.12 2.45
N SER A 60 -5.39 7.09 2.88
CA SER A 60 -6.18 7.15 4.12
C SER A 60 -5.29 7.17 5.36
N TYR A 61 -4.18 6.43 5.34
CA TYR A 61 -3.18 6.47 6.41
C TYR A 61 -2.55 7.86 6.54
N ASP A 62 -2.13 8.47 5.42
CA ASP A 62 -1.58 9.82 5.41
C ASP A 62 -2.59 10.86 5.95
N PHE A 63 -3.84 10.72 5.55
CA PHE A 63 -4.92 11.58 6.07
C PHE A 63 -5.08 11.43 7.59
N TYR A 64 -5.05 10.19 8.08
CA TYR A 64 -5.13 9.92 9.52
C TYR A 64 -3.97 10.58 10.28
N GLU A 65 -2.73 10.50 9.77
CA GLU A 65 -1.57 11.15 10.39
C GLU A 65 -1.74 12.67 10.47
N VAL A 66 -2.24 13.30 9.39
CA VAL A 66 -2.47 14.76 9.38
C VAL A 66 -3.55 15.16 10.39
N MET A 67 -4.62 14.38 10.49
CA MET A 67 -5.76 14.70 11.37
C MET A 67 -5.44 14.51 12.86
N TYR A 68 -4.67 13.50 13.20
CA TYR A 68 -4.49 13.10 14.60
C TYR A 68 -3.07 13.32 15.13
N GLY A 69 -2.12 13.69 14.26
CA GLY A 69 -0.73 13.95 14.65
C GLY A 69 -0.03 12.73 15.26
N ARG A 70 -0.56 11.54 15.04
CA ARG A 70 -0.02 10.29 15.59
C ARG A 70 0.71 9.53 14.50
N GLN A 71 1.98 9.26 14.73
CA GLN A 71 2.73 8.31 13.92
C GLN A 71 2.58 6.92 14.53
N CYS A 72 2.14 5.97 13.72
CA CYS A 72 2.17 4.56 14.09
C CYS A 72 3.58 4.03 13.84
N ASN A 73 4.21 3.45 14.86
CA ASN A 73 5.58 2.94 14.76
C ASN A 73 5.68 1.53 14.18
N LEU A 74 4.56 0.95 13.80
CA LEU A 74 4.46 -0.37 13.17
C LEU A 74 3.41 -0.35 12.06
N MET A 75 3.81 -0.79 10.87
CA MET A 75 2.90 -1.09 9.77
C MET A 75 3.02 -2.55 9.38
N VAL A 76 1.90 -3.23 9.19
CA VAL A 76 1.87 -4.62 8.72
C VAL A 76 1.17 -4.67 7.37
N LEU A 77 1.89 -5.13 6.36
CA LEU A 77 1.40 -5.30 4.99
C LEU A 77 1.32 -6.81 4.69
N ASP A 78 0.10 -7.34 4.70
CA ASP A 78 -0.15 -8.77 4.52
C ASP A 78 -0.59 -9.06 3.09
N GLU A 79 0.25 -9.79 2.34
CA GLU A 79 0.03 -10.22 0.95
C GLU A 79 -0.44 -9.07 0.01
N VAL A 80 0.02 -7.85 0.27
CA VAL A 80 -0.36 -6.67 -0.55
C VAL A 80 0.21 -6.76 -1.97
N ASP A 81 1.29 -7.49 -2.15
CA ASP A 81 1.96 -7.77 -3.42
C ASP A 81 1.27 -8.86 -4.27
N GLY A 82 0.25 -9.50 -3.71
CA GLY A 82 -0.50 -10.55 -4.40
C GLY A 82 -1.11 -10.07 -5.73
N ARG A 83 -0.88 -10.79 -6.84
CA ARG A 83 -1.35 -10.50 -8.19
C ARG A 83 -0.81 -9.21 -8.83
N MET A 84 0.13 -8.51 -8.20
CA MET A 84 0.81 -7.39 -8.84
C MET A 84 1.78 -7.89 -9.90
N ASP A 85 1.94 -7.12 -10.97
CA ASP A 85 3.00 -7.27 -11.96
C ASP A 85 4.33 -6.70 -11.43
N GLU A 86 5.39 -6.77 -12.24
CA GLU A 86 6.72 -6.27 -11.86
C GLU A 86 6.69 -4.77 -11.54
N ASP A 87 6.02 -3.96 -12.38
CA ASP A 87 5.91 -2.51 -12.16
C ASP A 87 5.22 -2.18 -10.83
N GLY A 88 4.14 -2.90 -10.49
CA GLY A 88 3.44 -2.75 -9.23
C GLY A 88 4.31 -3.11 -8.02
N ILE A 89 5.14 -4.15 -8.14
CA ILE A 89 6.10 -4.56 -7.10
C ILE A 89 7.20 -3.51 -6.92
N GLU A 90 7.78 -3.01 -8.02
CA GLU A 90 8.78 -1.94 -7.96
C GLU A 90 8.21 -0.67 -7.33
N GLY A 91 6.97 -0.30 -7.69
CA GLY A 91 6.25 0.80 -7.07
C GLY A 91 6.04 0.61 -5.59
N LEU A 92 5.60 -0.58 -5.15
CA LEU A 92 5.45 -0.91 -3.72
C LEU A 92 6.77 -0.77 -2.97
N ILE A 93 7.85 -1.32 -3.50
CA ILE A 93 9.19 -1.22 -2.91
C ILE A 93 9.62 0.24 -2.81
N SER A 94 9.39 1.03 -3.86
CA SER A 94 9.70 2.45 -3.87
C SER A 94 8.95 3.21 -2.78
N ILE A 95 7.65 2.95 -2.61
CA ILE A 95 6.83 3.56 -1.55
C ILE A 95 7.40 3.20 -0.16
N ILE A 96 7.71 1.93 0.07
CA ILE A 96 8.23 1.48 1.36
C ILE A 96 9.56 2.17 1.68
N ARG A 97 10.50 2.20 0.73
CA ARG A 97 11.84 2.74 0.94
C ARG A 97 11.90 4.25 1.02
N ASN A 98 11.14 4.95 0.18
CA ASN A 98 11.31 6.39 -0.02
C ASN A 98 10.25 7.22 0.72
N ASP A 99 9.11 6.63 1.07
CA ASP A 99 8.02 7.33 1.75
C ASP A 99 7.79 6.78 3.17
N LEU A 100 7.45 5.50 3.30
CA LEU A 100 7.05 4.94 4.59
C LEU A 100 8.21 4.78 5.58
N SER A 101 9.40 4.35 5.14
CA SER A 101 10.56 4.14 6.03
C SER A 101 11.07 5.42 6.70
N SER A 102 10.76 6.59 6.15
CA SER A 102 11.09 7.87 6.77
C SER A 102 10.17 8.23 7.93
N ARG A 103 9.02 7.56 8.06
CA ARG A 103 7.94 7.88 8.99
C ARG A 103 7.60 6.74 9.95
N ILE A 104 7.91 5.51 9.57
CA ILE A 104 7.55 4.30 10.30
C ILE A 104 8.81 3.47 10.53
N ASP A 105 9.20 3.26 11.79
CA ASP A 105 10.44 2.55 12.13
C ASP A 105 10.35 1.04 11.87
N ASN A 106 9.15 0.47 11.95
CA ASN A 106 8.95 -0.96 11.78
C ASN A 106 7.89 -1.26 10.73
N ILE A 107 8.31 -1.81 9.59
CA ILE A 107 7.41 -2.24 8.53
C ILE A 107 7.56 -3.75 8.38
N LEU A 108 6.50 -4.49 8.66
CA LEU A 108 6.44 -5.94 8.49
C LEU A 108 5.67 -6.26 7.21
N ILE A 109 6.30 -7.02 6.32
CA ILE A 109 5.69 -7.44 5.07
C ILE A 109 5.59 -8.95 5.05
N ILE A 110 4.38 -9.45 4.84
CA ILE A 110 4.11 -10.86 4.65
C ILE A 110 3.94 -11.08 3.16
N SER A 111 4.84 -11.86 2.55
CA SER A 111 4.87 -12.13 1.12
C SER A 111 5.33 -13.55 0.83
N HIS A 112 4.89 -14.10 -0.29
CA HIS A 112 5.38 -15.36 -0.84
C HIS A 112 6.33 -15.16 -2.03
N ARG A 113 6.65 -13.92 -2.38
CA ARG A 113 7.50 -13.58 -3.54
C ARG A 113 8.97 -13.45 -3.14
N ASN A 114 9.82 -14.22 -3.79
CA ASN A 114 11.28 -14.16 -3.55
C ASN A 114 11.89 -12.79 -3.87
N GLN A 115 11.34 -12.06 -4.85
CA GLN A 115 11.80 -10.72 -5.24
C GLN A 115 11.71 -9.69 -4.10
N MET A 116 10.88 -9.94 -3.10
CA MET A 116 10.72 -9.05 -1.94
C MET A 116 11.83 -9.28 -0.90
N PHE A 117 12.47 -10.45 -0.85
CA PHE A 117 13.39 -10.81 0.24
C PHE A 117 14.72 -10.06 0.20
N ASP A 118 15.22 -9.75 -0.99
CA ASP A 118 16.53 -9.08 -1.17
C ASP A 118 16.45 -7.55 -0.90
N VAL A 119 15.25 -7.04 -0.58
CA VAL A 119 14.99 -5.60 -0.47
C VAL A 119 14.95 -5.12 0.97
N PHE A 120 14.75 -6.03 1.93
CA PHE A 120 14.52 -5.73 3.35
C PHE A 120 15.70 -6.11 4.25
N ASP A 121 15.78 -5.44 5.40
CA ASP A 121 16.91 -5.59 6.34
C ASP A 121 16.93 -6.95 7.03
N ARG A 122 15.78 -7.59 7.19
CA ARG A 122 15.63 -8.88 7.90
C ARG A 122 14.55 -9.74 7.28
N GLU A 123 14.80 -11.04 7.28
CA GLU A 123 13.82 -12.05 6.89
C GLU A 123 13.41 -12.90 8.11
N LEU A 124 12.10 -13.07 8.30
CA LEU A 124 11.53 -13.99 9.29
C LEU A 124 10.85 -15.15 8.54
N LYS A 125 11.44 -16.35 8.62
CA LYS A 125 10.87 -17.56 8.03
C LYS A 125 9.97 -18.28 9.01
N VAL A 126 8.69 -18.45 8.65
CA VAL A 126 7.75 -19.27 9.40
C VAL A 126 7.61 -20.63 8.72
N LYS A 127 7.97 -21.71 9.40
CA LYS A 127 7.82 -23.08 8.91
C LYS A 127 6.79 -23.84 9.75
N ARG A 128 5.93 -24.60 9.09
CA ARG A 128 5.00 -25.49 9.77
C ARG A 128 5.62 -26.88 9.90
N ILE A 129 5.81 -27.35 11.13
CA ILE A 129 6.32 -28.68 11.45
C ILE A 129 5.31 -29.37 12.41
N ASN A 130 4.75 -30.49 12.01
CA ASN A 130 3.85 -31.30 12.85
C ASN A 130 2.74 -30.48 13.55
N ARG A 131 2.02 -29.64 12.80
CA ARG A 131 0.95 -28.73 13.27
C ARG A 131 1.41 -27.53 14.10
N PHE A 132 2.68 -27.35 14.36
CA PHE A 132 3.24 -26.17 15.04
C PHE A 132 3.92 -25.25 14.02
N SER A 133 3.79 -23.95 14.22
CA SER A 133 4.55 -22.96 13.48
C SER A 133 5.83 -22.65 14.24
N ILE A 134 6.97 -22.75 13.53
CA ILE A 134 8.28 -22.45 14.09
C ILE A 134 8.83 -21.24 13.35
N LEU A 135 9.27 -20.23 14.10
CA LEU A 135 9.94 -19.06 13.59
C LEU A 135 11.44 -19.36 13.49
N SER A 136 12.02 -19.13 12.31
CA SER A 136 13.46 -19.12 12.09
C SER A 136 13.82 -17.79 11.44
N GLY A 137 14.74 -17.03 12.06
CA GLY A 137 15.27 -15.78 11.50
C GLY A 137 16.78 -15.84 11.46
N ASN A 138 17.35 -15.11 10.53
CA ASN A 138 18.77 -14.75 10.54
C ASN A 138 18.93 -13.40 11.19
#